data_35d793b59f519f4bcbb1ed405485799b
#
_entry.id   35d793b59f519f4bcbb1ed405485799b
#
_cell.length_a   1.000
_cell.length_b   1.000
_cell.length_c   1.000
_cell.angle_alpha   90.00
_cell.angle_beta   90.00
_cell.angle_gamma   90.00
#
_symmetry.space_group_name_H-M   'P 1'
#
loop_
_entity.id
_entity.type
_entity.pdbx_description
1 polymer ?
#
loop_
_entity_poly.entity_id
_entity_poly.type
_entity_poly.pdbx_seq_one_letter_code
_entity_poly.pdbx_strand_id
1 'polypeptide(L)'
;MKMQKYDFFLYFCKKNLWRRRTSAGDIIVDDKFVAMLILGIDPGTRILGYSLLDTDGAKPQLVVMDVLYLRQIADFHFRIRKIFDSTQRIIDSYHPDHVAIEAPFVGKNVQSMLKLGQAQGVAIAAALSRDLSYTEYEPAAVKQRVTGNGNAAKEQVAAMLQGIFGFENLPRYLDSSDALAVAYTCYLEQTDPLGDLRQELKPKRTRKSKKQQWGDFVNANLDRIE
;
A
#
# COMPACT_ATOMS: atom_id res chain seq x y z
N MET A 1 10.09 -7.35 -14.99
CA MET A 1 11.07 -6.67 -15.90
C MET A 1 12.06 -5.96 -15.00
N LYS A 2 13.32 -6.40 -14.93
CA LYS A 2 14.35 -5.68 -14.16
C LYS A 2 14.77 -4.49 -15.00
N MET A 3 14.53 -3.27 -14.54
CA MET A 3 15.12 -2.07 -15.12
C MET A 3 16.64 -2.28 -15.21
N GLN A 4 17.23 -2.05 -16.39
CA GLN A 4 18.68 -2.12 -16.54
C GLN A 4 19.31 -0.98 -15.72
N LYS A 5 20.51 -1.23 -15.18
CA LYS A 5 21.23 -0.29 -14.31
C LYS A 5 21.41 1.13 -14.90
N TYR A 6 21.33 1.25 -16.22
CA TYR A 6 21.42 2.51 -16.96
C TYR A 6 20.12 3.32 -16.93
N ASP A 7 18.94 2.66 -16.93
CA ASP A 7 17.65 3.35 -16.86
C ASP A 7 17.43 3.96 -15.49
N PHE A 8 17.90 3.29 -14.43
CA PHE A 8 17.89 3.80 -13.07
C PHE A 8 18.76 5.05 -12.89
N PHE A 9 19.97 5.06 -13.47
CA PHE A 9 20.86 6.22 -13.40
C PHE A 9 20.28 7.45 -14.11
N LEU A 10 19.65 7.25 -15.26
CA LEU A 10 18.97 8.33 -16.00
C LEU A 10 17.72 8.85 -15.26
N TYR A 11 16.96 7.97 -14.61
CA TYR A 11 15.84 8.33 -13.76
C TYR A 11 16.31 9.19 -12.58
N PHE A 12 17.35 8.73 -11.88
CA PHE A 12 17.94 9.44 -10.72
C PHE A 12 18.55 10.79 -11.11
N CYS A 13 19.24 10.87 -12.25
CA CYS A 13 19.79 12.13 -12.76
C CYS A 13 18.69 13.14 -13.10
N LYS A 14 17.58 12.70 -13.73
CA LYS A 14 16.46 13.58 -14.05
C LYS A 14 15.82 14.15 -12.79
N LYS A 15 15.56 13.31 -11.76
CA LYS A 15 14.92 13.74 -10.50
C LYS A 15 15.78 14.74 -9.71
N ASN A 16 17.10 14.53 -9.66
CA ASN A 16 18.03 15.43 -8.97
C ASN A 16 18.29 16.76 -9.71
N LEU A 17 18.18 16.78 -11.03
CA LEU A 17 18.29 18.03 -11.82
C LEU A 17 17.06 18.93 -11.63
N TRP A 18 15.88 18.37 -11.43
CA TRP A 18 14.65 19.14 -11.16
C TRP A 18 14.57 19.72 -9.76
N ARG A 19 15.04 19.00 -8.74
CA ARG A 19 15.12 19.52 -7.35
C ARG A 19 16.01 20.75 -7.17
N ARG A 20 16.89 21.08 -8.12
CA ARG A 20 17.80 22.24 -8.04
C ARG A 20 17.30 23.52 -8.73
N ARG A 21 16.11 23.57 -9.29
CA ARG A 21 15.61 24.70 -10.07
C ARG A 21 14.40 25.45 -9.50
N THR A 22 14.32 25.62 -8.20
CA THR A 22 13.40 26.61 -7.61
C THR A 22 14.16 27.63 -6.80
N SER A 23 14.93 28.46 -7.51
CA SER A 23 15.37 29.75 -7.00
C SER A 23 15.03 30.79 -8.06
N ALA A 24 13.81 31.29 -8.01
CA ALA A 24 13.35 32.64 -8.35
C ALA A 24 11.82 32.65 -8.48
N GLY A 25 11.15 33.12 -7.47
CA GLY A 25 10.02 34.03 -7.46
C GLY A 25 8.92 33.86 -8.52
N ASP A 26 8.17 32.77 -8.55
CA ASP A 26 6.80 32.80 -9.02
C ASP A 26 5.99 31.77 -8.25
N ILE A 27 5.27 32.23 -7.25
CA ILE A 27 4.31 31.44 -6.48
C ILE A 27 3.00 31.44 -7.27
N ILE A 28 2.80 30.44 -8.13
CA ILE A 28 1.48 29.92 -8.42
C ILE A 28 1.56 28.43 -8.13
N VAL A 29 1.42 28.08 -6.88
CA VAL A 29 1.24 26.71 -6.44
C VAL A 29 -0.22 26.37 -6.64
N ASP A 30 -0.55 25.70 -7.70
CA ASP A 30 -1.75 24.89 -7.72
C ASP A 30 -1.47 23.70 -6.79
N ASP A 31 -1.98 23.77 -5.57
CA ASP A 31 -1.59 23.04 -4.35
C ASP A 31 -1.99 21.55 -4.36
N LYS A 32 -2.09 20.90 -5.53
CA LYS A 32 -2.75 19.59 -5.66
C LYS A 32 -1.91 18.44 -6.19
N PHE A 33 -0.67 18.64 -6.59
CA PHE A 33 0.16 17.55 -7.10
C PHE A 33 1.61 17.66 -6.63
N VAL A 34 1.91 17.07 -5.48
CA VAL A 34 3.31 16.87 -5.10
C VAL A 34 3.80 15.62 -5.82
N ALA A 35 4.71 15.80 -6.79
CA ALA A 35 5.42 14.68 -7.41
C ALA A 35 6.15 13.86 -6.34
N MET A 36 5.81 12.59 -6.20
CA MET A 36 6.33 11.70 -5.16
C MET A 36 6.75 10.37 -5.75
N LEU A 37 7.79 9.76 -5.16
CA LEU A 37 8.09 8.36 -5.32
C LEU A 37 7.54 7.59 -4.12
N ILE A 38 6.49 6.81 -4.34
CA ILE A 38 5.81 6.06 -3.27
C ILE A 38 6.36 4.63 -3.23
N LEU A 39 6.85 4.21 -2.06
CA LEU A 39 7.20 2.82 -1.78
C LEU A 39 5.98 2.10 -1.22
N GLY A 40 5.37 1.19 -1.99
CA GLY A 40 4.33 0.29 -1.53
C GLY A 40 4.92 -0.97 -0.92
N ILE A 41 4.39 -1.44 0.21
CA ILE A 41 4.82 -2.66 0.88
C ILE A 41 3.59 -3.50 1.26
N ASP A 42 3.61 -4.79 0.85
CA ASP A 42 2.73 -5.84 1.39
C ASP A 42 3.56 -6.71 2.34
N PRO A 43 3.44 -6.53 3.67
CA PRO A 43 4.28 -7.21 4.64
C PRO A 43 3.90 -8.67 4.80
N GLY A 44 4.78 -9.58 4.39
CA GLY A 44 4.62 -11.02 4.56
C GLY A 44 5.80 -11.65 5.30
N THR A 45 5.54 -12.74 6.05
CA THR A 45 6.59 -13.48 6.79
C THR A 45 7.33 -14.53 5.96
N ARG A 46 6.83 -14.84 4.77
CA ARG A 46 7.42 -15.79 3.81
C ARG A 46 7.81 -15.13 2.51
N ILE A 47 7.02 -14.20 2.08
CA ILE A 47 7.23 -13.34 0.93
C ILE A 47 6.75 -11.97 1.37
N LEU A 48 7.54 -10.94 1.12
CA LEU A 48 7.16 -9.54 1.30
C LEU A 48 7.18 -8.90 -0.09
N GLY A 49 6.04 -8.37 -0.50
CA GLY A 49 5.92 -7.61 -1.75
C GLY A 49 6.39 -6.18 -1.58
N TYR A 50 7.03 -5.62 -2.58
CA TYR A 50 7.32 -4.19 -2.65
C TYR A 50 7.19 -3.65 -4.07
N SER A 51 6.82 -2.38 -4.16
CA SER A 51 6.73 -1.66 -5.42
C SER A 51 7.15 -0.21 -5.24
N LEU A 52 7.60 0.41 -6.33
CA LEU A 52 7.88 1.84 -6.40
C LEU A 52 7.03 2.45 -7.50
N LEU A 53 6.23 3.42 -7.11
CA LEU A 53 5.31 4.15 -7.97
C LEU A 53 5.76 5.61 -8.05
N ASP A 54 6.15 6.06 -9.25
CA ASP A 54 6.45 7.46 -9.52
C ASP A 54 5.17 8.20 -9.91
N THR A 55 4.88 9.27 -9.22
CA THR A 55 3.70 10.10 -9.47
C THR A 55 4.06 11.43 -10.17
N ASP A 56 5.31 11.58 -10.61
CA ASP A 56 5.74 12.75 -11.38
C ASP A 56 5.26 12.63 -12.84
N GLY A 57 4.26 13.44 -13.19
CA GLY A 57 3.69 13.47 -14.53
C GLY A 57 2.17 13.32 -14.58
N ALA A 58 1.62 13.30 -15.80
CA ALA A 58 0.17 13.22 -16.03
C ALA A 58 -0.46 11.89 -15.59
N LYS A 59 0.34 10.84 -15.45
CA LYS A 59 -0.08 9.49 -15.00
C LYS A 59 1.02 8.87 -14.15
N PRO A 60 0.66 8.11 -13.11
CA PRO A 60 1.64 7.39 -12.29
C PRO A 60 2.34 6.32 -13.12
N GLN A 61 3.63 6.11 -12.86
CA GLN A 61 4.46 5.14 -13.56
C GLN A 61 5.02 4.10 -12.59
N LEU A 62 4.91 2.84 -12.95
CA LEU A 62 5.53 1.74 -12.22
C LEU A 62 7.04 1.73 -12.48
N VAL A 63 7.84 1.99 -11.44
CA VAL A 63 9.31 1.96 -11.51
C VAL A 63 9.84 0.56 -11.24
N VAL A 64 9.38 -0.06 -10.16
CA VAL A 64 9.80 -1.40 -9.72
C VAL A 64 8.62 -2.11 -9.07
N MET A 65 8.52 -3.43 -9.30
CA MET A 65 7.61 -4.33 -8.61
C MET A 65 8.32 -5.67 -8.45
N ASP A 66 8.60 -6.08 -7.19
CA ASP A 66 9.33 -7.31 -6.89
C ASP A 66 8.98 -7.83 -5.48
N VAL A 67 9.61 -8.92 -5.06
CA VAL A 67 9.40 -9.53 -3.76
C VAL A 67 10.71 -9.81 -3.02
N LEU A 68 10.67 -9.74 -1.70
CA LEU A 68 11.68 -10.34 -0.83
C LEU A 68 11.28 -11.78 -0.52
N TYR A 69 12.09 -12.72 -0.98
CA TYR A 69 11.84 -14.13 -0.77
C TYR A 69 12.45 -14.59 0.57
N LEU A 70 11.60 -14.80 1.58
CA LEU A 70 12.00 -15.11 2.96
C LEU A 70 11.85 -16.58 3.32
N ARG A 71 11.20 -17.41 2.47
CA ARG A 71 10.93 -18.82 2.74
C ARG A 71 12.19 -19.66 2.99
N GLN A 72 13.32 -19.27 2.40
CA GLN A 72 14.61 -19.95 2.54
C GLN A 72 15.22 -19.79 3.94
N ILE A 73 14.80 -18.77 4.69
CA ILE A 73 15.28 -18.49 6.03
C ILE A 73 14.40 -19.26 7.01
N ALA A 74 14.92 -20.31 7.65
CA ALA A 74 14.15 -21.14 8.57
C ALA A 74 13.71 -20.39 9.81
N ASP A 75 14.65 -19.66 10.42
CA ASP A 75 14.43 -18.92 11.67
C ASP A 75 13.67 -17.62 11.43
N PHE A 76 12.66 -17.36 12.26
CA PHE A 76 11.81 -16.18 12.15
C PHE A 76 12.53 -14.88 12.50
N HIS A 77 13.46 -14.88 13.46
CA HIS A 77 14.21 -13.68 13.85
C HIS A 77 15.13 -13.22 12.71
N PHE A 78 15.75 -14.16 12.00
CA PHE A 78 16.53 -13.81 10.81
C PHE A 78 15.67 -13.30 9.65
N ARG A 79 14.40 -13.75 9.53
CA ARG A 79 13.46 -13.15 8.57
C ARG A 79 13.16 -11.70 8.91
N ILE A 80 12.87 -11.41 10.17
CA ILE A 80 12.61 -10.06 10.67
C ILE A 80 13.81 -9.15 10.40
N ARG A 81 15.02 -9.59 10.73
CA ARG A 81 16.24 -8.86 10.41
C ARG A 81 16.38 -8.63 8.90
N LYS A 82 16.12 -9.66 8.08
CA LYS A 82 16.20 -9.53 6.62
C LYS A 82 15.19 -8.53 6.07
N ILE A 83 13.97 -8.47 6.63
CA ILE A 83 12.97 -7.46 6.27
C ILE A 83 13.52 -6.06 6.55
N PHE A 84 14.02 -5.81 7.76
CA PHE A 84 14.61 -4.52 8.14
C PHE A 84 15.72 -4.10 7.18
N ASP A 85 16.76 -4.94 7.06
CA ASP A 85 17.95 -4.64 6.25
C ASP A 85 17.59 -4.44 4.76
N SER A 86 16.60 -5.18 4.26
CA SER A 86 16.20 -5.07 2.86
C SER A 86 15.33 -3.85 2.60
N THR A 87 14.42 -3.52 3.50
CA THR A 87 13.62 -2.29 3.41
C THR A 87 14.50 -1.05 3.45
N GLN A 88 15.49 -1.00 4.35
CA GLN A 88 16.47 0.09 4.36
C GLN A 88 17.24 0.18 3.04
N ARG A 89 17.71 -0.95 2.48
CA ARG A 89 18.42 -0.94 1.18
C ARG A 89 17.54 -0.45 0.03
N ILE A 90 16.26 -0.81 0.02
CA ILE A 90 15.32 -0.31 -0.97
C ILE A 90 15.19 1.21 -0.81
N ILE A 91 15.00 1.70 0.41
CA ILE A 91 14.89 3.13 0.69
C ILE A 91 16.18 3.87 0.29
N ASP A 92 17.34 3.34 0.69
CA ASP A 92 18.65 3.94 0.39
C ASP A 92 18.98 3.91 -1.11
N SER A 93 18.43 2.95 -1.87
CA SER A 93 18.68 2.82 -3.31
C SER A 93 17.77 3.69 -4.15
N TYR A 94 16.50 3.82 -3.76
CA TYR A 94 15.48 4.48 -4.57
C TYR A 94 15.05 5.85 -4.05
N HIS A 95 15.35 6.17 -2.79
CA HIS A 95 14.99 7.42 -2.12
C HIS A 95 13.52 7.78 -2.29
N PRO A 96 12.58 6.90 -1.85
CA PRO A 96 11.15 7.22 -1.89
C PRO A 96 10.84 8.42 -0.99
N ASP A 97 9.76 9.13 -1.32
CA ASP A 97 9.31 10.27 -0.54
C ASP A 97 8.31 9.85 0.55
N HIS A 98 7.62 8.72 0.35
CA HIS A 98 6.60 8.20 1.26
C HIS A 98 6.50 6.68 1.20
N VAL A 99 6.06 6.06 2.29
CA VAL A 99 5.79 4.61 2.37
C VAL A 99 4.30 4.36 2.55
N ALA A 100 3.73 3.57 1.65
CA ALA A 100 2.38 3.03 1.77
C ALA A 100 2.47 1.55 2.14
N ILE A 101 1.87 1.14 3.24
CA ILE A 101 1.99 -0.24 3.74
C ILE A 101 0.63 -0.86 4.00
N GLU A 102 0.46 -2.15 3.64
CA GLU A 102 -0.77 -2.87 3.93
C GLU A 102 -0.85 -3.22 5.42
N ALA A 103 -2.01 -2.95 6.02
CA ALA A 103 -2.29 -3.33 7.41
C ALA A 103 -2.51 -4.85 7.53
N PRO A 104 -2.09 -5.48 8.64
CA PRO A 104 -2.27 -6.91 8.82
C PRO A 104 -3.76 -7.27 8.89
N PHE A 105 -4.15 -8.27 8.11
CA PHE A 105 -5.52 -8.78 8.13
C PHE A 105 -5.80 -9.55 9.42
N VAL A 106 -6.94 -9.26 10.05
CA VAL A 106 -7.42 -10.00 11.23
C VAL A 106 -7.97 -11.36 10.82
N GLY A 107 -7.14 -12.41 10.93
CA GLY A 107 -7.49 -13.77 10.60
C GLY A 107 -7.82 -14.63 11.84
N LYS A 108 -8.19 -15.89 11.61
CA LYS A 108 -8.49 -16.85 12.70
C LYS A 108 -7.23 -17.32 13.45
N ASN A 109 -6.07 -17.25 12.85
CA ASN A 109 -4.81 -17.74 13.42
C ASN A 109 -4.03 -16.58 14.07
N VAL A 110 -4.16 -16.46 15.39
CA VAL A 110 -3.54 -15.41 16.22
C VAL A 110 -2.00 -15.41 16.06
N GLN A 111 -1.36 -16.58 16.04
CA GLN A 111 0.10 -16.69 15.90
C GLN A 111 0.61 -16.13 14.56
N SER A 112 -0.14 -16.40 13.49
CA SER A 112 0.19 -15.84 12.17
C SER A 112 0.01 -14.32 12.14
N MET A 113 -1.05 -13.82 12.78
CA MET A 113 -1.32 -12.37 12.87
C MET A 113 -0.22 -11.65 13.64
N LEU A 114 0.21 -12.19 14.78
CA LEU A 114 1.31 -11.61 15.56
C LEU A 114 2.60 -11.54 14.74
N LYS A 115 2.93 -12.59 13.98
CA LYS A 115 4.10 -12.60 13.10
C LYS A 115 3.98 -11.61 11.94
N LEU A 116 2.78 -11.44 11.37
CA LEU A 116 2.54 -10.43 10.34
C LEU A 116 2.70 -9.00 10.89
N GLY A 117 2.11 -8.74 12.08
CA GLY A 117 2.28 -7.46 12.75
C GLY A 117 3.75 -7.14 13.08
N GLN A 118 4.56 -8.15 13.46
CA GLN A 118 5.99 -7.98 13.65
C GLN A 118 6.71 -7.64 12.35
N ALA A 119 6.38 -8.33 11.25
CA ALA A 119 6.96 -8.04 9.93
C ALA A 119 6.62 -6.63 9.44
N GLN A 120 5.36 -6.21 9.61
CA GLN A 120 4.91 -4.86 9.30
C GLN A 120 5.61 -3.82 10.17
N GLY A 121 5.61 -4.00 11.49
CA GLY A 121 6.24 -3.06 12.43
C GLY A 121 7.73 -2.85 12.14
N VAL A 122 8.42 -3.90 11.70
CA VAL A 122 9.84 -3.81 11.32
C VAL A 122 10.02 -3.06 9.99
N ALA A 123 9.14 -3.23 9.02
CA ALA A 123 9.17 -2.45 7.78
C ALA A 123 8.89 -0.96 8.06
N ILE A 124 7.94 -0.66 8.95
CA ILE A 124 7.66 0.71 9.42
C ILE A 124 8.88 1.28 10.15
N ALA A 125 9.51 0.52 11.07
CA ALA A 125 10.69 0.97 11.80
C ALA A 125 11.85 1.27 10.84
N ALA A 126 12.03 0.48 9.78
CA ALA A 126 13.03 0.74 8.75
C ALA A 126 12.76 2.06 8.00
N ALA A 127 11.49 2.37 7.69
CA ALA A 127 11.09 3.64 7.07
C ALA A 127 11.34 4.83 8.01
N LEU A 128 10.89 4.74 9.25
CA LEU A 128 11.05 5.78 10.27
C LEU A 128 12.54 6.04 10.59
N SER A 129 13.39 5.02 10.55
CA SER A 129 14.84 5.18 10.73
C SER A 129 15.54 5.98 9.61
N ARG A 130 14.82 6.27 8.54
CA ARG A 130 15.24 7.12 7.40
C ARG A 130 14.38 8.39 7.28
N ASP A 131 13.70 8.78 8.37
CA ASP A 131 12.85 9.97 8.45
C ASP A 131 11.72 9.98 7.40
N LEU A 132 11.31 8.81 6.90
CA LEU A 132 10.19 8.68 5.97
C LEU A 132 8.88 8.56 6.72
N SER A 133 7.89 9.33 6.27
CA SER A 133 6.50 9.17 6.67
C SER A 133 5.89 7.91 6.05
N TYR A 134 4.87 7.34 6.70
CA TYR A 134 4.14 6.19 6.18
C TYR A 134 2.64 6.33 6.39
N THR A 135 1.86 5.61 5.58
CA THR A 135 0.41 5.46 5.72
C THR A 135 0.04 3.98 5.64
N GLU A 136 -0.84 3.55 6.55
CA GLU A 136 -1.34 2.17 6.58
C GLU A 136 -2.69 2.08 5.86
N TYR A 137 -2.87 1.01 5.07
CA TYR A 137 -4.07 0.76 4.29
C TYR A 137 -4.68 -0.59 4.62
N GLU A 138 -5.97 -0.61 4.96
CA GLU A 138 -6.70 -1.86 5.13
C GLU A 138 -6.87 -2.60 3.79
N PRO A 139 -6.66 -3.95 3.73
CA PRO A 139 -6.78 -4.73 2.49
C PRO A 139 -8.11 -4.53 1.75
N ALA A 140 -9.24 -4.41 2.48
CA ALA A 140 -10.55 -4.17 1.89
C ALA A 140 -10.65 -2.77 1.25
N ALA A 141 -10.02 -1.75 1.85
CA ALA A 141 -9.98 -0.39 1.30
C ALA A 141 -9.12 -0.35 0.03
N VAL A 142 -7.97 -1.01 0.02
CA VAL A 142 -7.10 -1.15 -1.16
C VAL A 142 -7.86 -1.77 -2.32
N LYS A 143 -8.51 -2.92 -2.10
CA LYS A 143 -9.33 -3.60 -3.11
C LYS A 143 -10.45 -2.71 -3.64
N GLN A 144 -11.16 -2.03 -2.74
CA GLN A 144 -12.24 -1.10 -3.10
C GLN A 144 -11.75 0.06 -3.96
N ARG A 145 -10.57 0.61 -3.66
CA ARG A 145 -9.99 1.72 -4.44
C ARG A 145 -9.56 1.29 -5.83
N VAL A 146 -8.89 0.14 -5.93
CA VAL A 146 -8.33 -0.35 -7.20
C VAL A 146 -9.41 -0.92 -8.12
N THR A 147 -10.36 -1.72 -7.59
CA THR A 147 -11.32 -2.48 -8.41
C THR A 147 -12.76 -2.01 -8.28
N GLY A 148 -13.08 -1.11 -7.36
CA GLY A 148 -14.44 -0.74 -7.01
C GLY A 148 -15.15 -1.77 -6.11
N ASN A 149 -14.49 -2.89 -5.75
CA ASN A 149 -15.06 -3.97 -4.93
C ASN A 149 -14.08 -4.40 -3.82
N GLY A 150 -14.41 -4.11 -2.55
CA GLY A 150 -13.59 -4.47 -1.39
C GLY A 150 -13.42 -5.98 -1.14
N ASN A 151 -14.24 -6.83 -1.80
CA ASN A 151 -14.14 -8.28 -1.74
C ASN A 151 -13.47 -8.90 -2.99
N ALA A 152 -12.85 -8.10 -3.84
CA ALA A 152 -12.18 -8.58 -5.03
C ALA A 152 -11.11 -9.64 -4.71
N ALA A 153 -10.98 -10.63 -5.58
CA ALA A 153 -9.89 -11.60 -5.50
C ALA A 153 -8.54 -10.94 -5.86
N LYS A 154 -7.43 -11.47 -5.36
CA LYS A 154 -6.08 -10.94 -5.64
C LYS A 154 -5.78 -10.90 -7.14
N GLU A 155 -6.22 -11.91 -7.86
CA GLU A 155 -6.06 -12.01 -9.32
C GLU A 155 -6.81 -10.88 -10.06
N GLN A 156 -7.98 -10.47 -9.55
CA GLN A 156 -8.74 -9.35 -10.11
C GLN A 156 -8.04 -8.01 -9.88
N VAL A 157 -7.45 -7.82 -8.69
CA VAL A 157 -6.63 -6.63 -8.38
C VAL A 157 -5.43 -6.58 -9.31
N ALA A 158 -4.70 -7.69 -9.45
CA ALA A 158 -3.52 -7.78 -10.31
C ALA A 158 -3.85 -7.53 -11.79
N ALA A 159 -4.97 -8.08 -12.29
CA ALA A 159 -5.43 -7.84 -13.66
C ALA A 159 -5.83 -6.37 -13.91
N MET A 160 -6.46 -5.72 -12.92
CA MET A 160 -6.78 -4.29 -13.02
C MET A 160 -5.51 -3.45 -13.09
N LEU A 161 -4.53 -3.72 -12.22
CA LEU A 161 -3.24 -3.02 -12.23
C LEU A 161 -2.47 -3.27 -13.52
N GLN A 162 -2.53 -4.48 -14.08
CA GLN A 162 -1.97 -4.78 -15.38
C GLN A 162 -2.56 -3.90 -16.48
N GLY A 163 -3.88 -3.70 -16.48
CA GLY A 163 -4.55 -2.81 -17.42
C GLY A 163 -4.15 -1.33 -17.25
N ILE A 164 -3.91 -0.89 -16.00
CA ILE A 164 -3.54 0.50 -15.68
C ILE A 164 -2.08 0.78 -16.05
N PHE A 165 -1.15 -0.12 -15.69
CA PHE A 165 0.30 0.09 -15.81
C PHE A 165 0.91 -0.60 -17.03
N GLY A 166 0.17 -1.42 -17.76
CA GLY A 166 0.60 -2.00 -19.04
C GLY A 166 1.72 -3.04 -18.94
N PHE A 167 1.92 -3.72 -17.80
CA PHE A 167 2.94 -4.77 -17.74
C PHE A 167 2.45 -6.04 -18.46
N GLU A 168 3.35 -6.68 -19.24
CA GLU A 168 2.99 -7.75 -20.18
C GLU A 168 2.43 -9.00 -19.51
N ASN A 169 3.01 -9.41 -18.37
CA ASN A 169 2.63 -10.63 -17.67
C ASN A 169 2.31 -10.34 -16.21
N LEU A 170 1.33 -11.05 -15.65
CA LEU A 170 1.08 -11.04 -14.22
C LEU A 170 2.32 -11.51 -13.47
N PRO A 171 2.65 -10.90 -12.31
CA PRO A 171 3.81 -11.31 -11.54
C PRO A 171 3.64 -12.73 -11.02
N ARG A 172 4.75 -13.48 -10.97
CA ARG A 172 4.76 -14.84 -10.41
C ARG A 172 4.24 -14.89 -8.97
N TYR A 173 4.48 -13.83 -8.21
CA TYR A 173 4.02 -13.65 -6.83
C TYR A 173 3.11 -12.45 -6.76
N LEU A 174 1.84 -12.69 -6.44
CA LEU A 174 0.83 -11.62 -6.36
C LEU A 174 1.11 -10.62 -5.23
N ASP A 175 1.92 -11.01 -4.24
CA ASP A 175 2.35 -10.11 -3.16
C ASP A 175 3.02 -8.83 -3.71
N SER A 176 3.72 -8.90 -4.84
CA SER A 176 4.28 -7.71 -5.49
C SER A 176 3.21 -6.80 -6.10
N SER A 177 2.15 -7.39 -6.68
CA SER A 177 1.01 -6.62 -7.18
C SER A 177 0.12 -6.08 -6.05
N ASP A 178 0.04 -6.78 -4.91
CA ASP A 178 -0.62 -6.26 -3.71
C ASP A 178 0.13 -5.02 -3.19
N ALA A 179 1.46 -5.04 -3.16
CA ALA A 179 2.27 -3.87 -2.83
C ALA A 179 2.07 -2.70 -3.81
N LEU A 180 1.92 -2.99 -5.12
CA LEU A 180 1.58 -1.95 -6.11
C LEU A 180 0.17 -1.39 -5.88
N ALA A 181 -0.80 -2.24 -5.52
CA ALA A 181 -2.15 -1.81 -5.18
C ALA A 181 -2.16 -0.82 -4.01
N VAL A 182 -1.32 -1.06 -2.99
CA VAL A 182 -1.17 -0.18 -1.84
C VAL A 182 -0.56 1.17 -2.25
N ALA A 183 0.53 1.17 -3.03
CA ALA A 183 1.13 2.40 -3.54
C ALA A 183 0.16 3.20 -4.43
N TYR A 184 -0.58 2.51 -5.29
CA TYR A 184 -1.57 3.14 -6.16
C TYR A 184 -2.77 3.69 -5.38
N THR A 185 -3.19 3.03 -4.30
CA THR A 185 -4.22 3.54 -3.39
C THR A 185 -3.78 4.85 -2.74
N CYS A 186 -2.53 4.93 -2.27
CA CYS A 186 -1.94 6.14 -1.73
C CYS A 186 -1.97 7.30 -2.76
N TYR A 187 -1.57 7.01 -3.99
CA TYR A 187 -1.65 7.99 -5.10
C TYR A 187 -3.09 8.46 -5.34
N LEU A 188 -4.06 7.54 -5.41
CA LEU A 188 -5.47 7.89 -5.65
C LEU A 188 -6.06 8.76 -4.54
N GLU A 189 -5.66 8.56 -3.29
CA GLU A 189 -6.12 9.40 -2.18
C GLU A 189 -5.59 10.83 -2.27
N GLN A 190 -4.34 10.99 -2.67
CA GLN A 190 -3.75 12.31 -2.85
C GLN A 190 -4.34 13.07 -4.05
N THR A 191 -4.84 12.34 -5.05
CA THR A 191 -5.39 12.91 -6.28
C THR A 191 -6.92 13.03 -6.30
N ASP A 192 -7.61 12.52 -5.28
CA ASP A 192 -9.07 12.60 -5.16
C ASP A 192 -9.48 13.87 -4.38
N PRO A 193 -9.81 14.99 -5.05
CA PRO A 193 -10.15 16.25 -4.37
C PRO A 193 -11.47 16.19 -3.59
N LEU A 194 -12.25 15.13 -3.78
CA LEU A 194 -13.55 14.90 -3.12
C LEU A 194 -13.50 13.71 -2.15
N GLY A 195 -12.34 13.09 -1.97
CA GLY A 195 -12.19 11.89 -1.13
C GLY A 195 -12.66 12.12 0.30
N ASP A 196 -12.24 13.23 0.89
CA ASP A 196 -12.61 13.60 2.25
C ASP A 196 -14.11 13.95 2.35
N LEU A 197 -14.65 14.70 1.39
CA LEU A 197 -16.09 15.02 1.36
C LEU A 197 -16.96 13.78 1.18
N ARG A 198 -16.51 12.79 0.40
CA ARG A 198 -17.23 11.51 0.26
C ARG A 198 -17.18 10.67 1.54
N GLN A 199 -16.12 10.75 2.34
CA GLN A 199 -16.06 10.09 3.64
C GLN A 199 -17.00 10.77 4.65
N GLU A 200 -17.07 12.09 4.67
CA GLU A 200 -18.00 12.85 5.53
C GLU A 200 -19.46 12.63 5.15
N LEU A 201 -19.76 12.52 3.86
CA LEU A 201 -21.11 12.29 3.33
C LEU A 201 -21.59 10.84 3.41
N LYS A 202 -20.72 9.88 3.71
CA LYS A 202 -21.17 8.51 3.99
C LYS A 202 -22.04 8.54 5.23
N PRO A 203 -23.34 8.11 5.14
CA PRO A 203 -24.18 8.03 6.32
C PRO A 203 -23.45 7.17 7.33
N LYS A 204 -23.16 7.74 8.52
CA LYS A 204 -22.63 6.98 9.66
C LYS A 204 -23.61 5.83 9.89
N ARG A 205 -23.26 4.62 9.45
CA ARG A 205 -24.02 3.42 9.77
C ARG A 205 -24.03 3.31 11.27
N THR A 206 -25.11 3.79 11.89
CA THR A 206 -25.37 3.59 13.31
C THR A 206 -25.51 2.08 13.52
N ARG A 207 -24.43 1.44 13.92
CA ARG A 207 -24.44 0.03 14.25
C ARG A 207 -25.32 -0.09 15.47
N LYS A 208 -26.57 -0.60 15.29
CA LYS A 208 -27.45 -0.88 16.41
C LYS A 208 -26.68 -1.64 17.47
N SER A 209 -26.77 -1.24 18.72
CA SER A 209 -26.07 -1.94 19.79
C SER A 209 -26.51 -3.41 19.82
N LYS A 210 -25.66 -4.32 20.31
CA LYS A 210 -26.03 -5.75 20.44
C LYS A 210 -27.35 -5.92 21.24
N LYS A 211 -27.61 -5.05 22.21
CA LYS A 211 -28.83 -5.02 22.99
C LYS A 211 -30.06 -4.64 22.14
N GLN A 212 -29.92 -3.68 21.25
CA GLN A 212 -30.99 -3.30 20.30
C GLN A 212 -31.24 -4.39 19.25
N GLN A 213 -30.17 -5.00 18.71
CA GLN A 213 -30.33 -6.12 17.76
C GLN A 213 -31.01 -7.33 18.39
N TRP A 214 -30.66 -7.61 19.67
CA TRP A 214 -31.30 -8.68 20.45
C TRP A 214 -32.76 -8.35 20.77
N GLY A 215 -33.08 -7.12 21.18
CA GLY A 215 -34.45 -6.66 21.42
C GLY A 215 -35.32 -6.76 20.14
N ASP A 216 -34.78 -6.32 18.99
CA ASP A 216 -35.47 -6.44 17.68
C ASP A 216 -35.70 -7.90 17.30
N PHE A 217 -34.72 -8.79 17.55
CA PHE A 217 -34.85 -10.23 17.31
C PHE A 217 -35.93 -10.87 18.20
N VAL A 218 -35.95 -10.56 19.51
CA VAL A 218 -36.96 -11.07 20.46
C VAL A 218 -38.35 -10.61 20.03
N ASN A 219 -38.50 -9.32 19.73
CA ASN A 219 -39.81 -8.77 19.33
C ASN A 219 -40.32 -9.37 17.99
N ALA A 220 -39.40 -9.69 17.06
CA ALA A 220 -39.78 -10.32 15.81
C ALA A 220 -40.11 -11.82 15.91
N ASN A 221 -39.84 -12.46 17.05
CA ASN A 221 -40.01 -13.90 17.26
C ASN A 221 -40.79 -14.20 18.57
N LEU A 222 -41.64 -13.28 19.02
CA LEU A 222 -42.44 -13.46 20.24
C LEU A 222 -43.29 -14.74 20.16
N ASP A 223 -43.84 -15.04 18.99
CA ASP A 223 -44.68 -16.22 18.71
C ASP A 223 -43.97 -17.57 18.86
N ARG A 224 -42.65 -17.57 19.05
CA ARG A 224 -41.81 -18.78 19.19
C ARG A 224 -41.26 -18.98 20.59
N ILE A 225 -41.61 -18.10 21.51
CA ILE A 225 -41.11 -18.07 22.90
C ILE A 225 -42.21 -18.51 23.91
N GLU A 226 -43.46 -18.65 23.44
CA GLU A 226 -44.53 -19.36 24.14
C GLU A 226 -44.49 -20.86 23.74
#